data_101fdd76ef4957e9cab1956308e36ad5
#
_entry.id   101fdd76ef4957e9cab1956308e36ad5
#
_cell.length_a   1.000
_cell.length_b   1.000
_cell.length_c   1.000
_cell.angle_alpha   90.00
_cell.angle_beta   90.00
_cell.angle_gamma   90.00
#
_symmetry.space_group_name_H-M   'P 1'
#
loop_
_entity.id
_entity.type
_entity.pdbx_description
1 polymer ?
#
loop_
_entity_poly.entity_id
_entity_poly.type
_entity_poly.pdbx_seq_one_letter_code
_entity_poly.pdbx_strand_id
1 'polypeptide(L)'
;MELKVHNIKGKETDKKIKLNKAIFGIEPNDHAIYLDVKQYLANNRKGLHKSKERAEIAGSTRKIKKQKGTGTARAGSIKNPLFRGGGTIFGPRPRSYDQKVNKKVKKLARKSALAYKAKNNEILILEDFKLSNPKTSDYLKIIKAFGLESKKTLLVINELNNNIYLSSRNIKNSKVRSEEHTSELQ
;
A
#
# COMPACT_ATOMS: atom_id res chain seq x y z
N MET A 1 24.46 15.76 -8.33
CA MET A 1 24.44 15.47 -6.90
C MET A 1 25.32 14.24 -6.67
N GLU A 2 26.28 14.32 -5.77
CA GLU A 2 27.19 13.23 -5.44
C GLU A 2 26.91 12.80 -4.00
N LEU A 3 26.83 11.49 -3.79
CA LEU A 3 26.64 10.90 -2.48
C LEU A 3 27.85 10.03 -2.12
N LYS A 4 28.22 10.06 -0.84
CA LYS A 4 29.24 9.18 -0.29
C LYS A 4 28.68 7.80 -0.04
N VAL A 5 29.50 6.78 -0.21
CA VAL A 5 29.16 5.40 0.11
C VAL A 5 29.52 5.15 1.58
N HIS A 6 28.62 4.46 2.28
CA HIS A 6 28.80 4.08 3.68
C HIS A 6 29.07 2.59 3.83
N ASN A 7 29.85 2.26 4.81
CA ASN A 7 30.05 0.87 5.20
C ASN A 7 28.93 0.43 6.19
N ILE A 8 28.79 -0.84 6.46
CA ILE A 8 27.79 -1.44 7.37
C ILE A 8 27.82 -0.82 8.79
N LYS A 9 28.98 -0.31 9.23
CA LYS A 9 29.16 0.34 10.54
C LYS A 9 28.75 1.81 10.56
N GLY A 10 28.19 2.34 9.48
CA GLY A 10 27.76 3.73 9.36
C GLY A 10 28.89 4.73 9.06
N LYS A 11 30.13 4.28 8.83
CA LYS A 11 31.26 5.15 8.49
C LYS A 11 31.25 5.45 6.98
N GLU A 12 31.52 6.71 6.63
CA GLU A 12 31.72 7.13 5.25
C GLU A 12 33.01 6.53 4.67
N THR A 13 32.94 6.12 3.41
CA THR A 13 34.10 5.67 2.62
C THR A 13 34.50 6.76 1.64
N ASP A 14 35.70 6.66 1.08
CA ASP A 14 36.20 7.64 0.09
C ASP A 14 35.49 7.52 -1.27
N LYS A 15 34.70 6.47 -1.46
CA LYS A 15 33.92 6.26 -2.68
C LYS A 15 32.75 7.21 -2.77
N LYS A 16 32.59 7.87 -3.93
CA LYS A 16 31.45 8.77 -4.24
C LYS A 16 30.71 8.23 -5.45
N ILE A 17 29.38 8.29 -5.41
CA ILE A 17 28.52 7.91 -6.53
C ILE A 17 27.76 9.14 -6.99
N LYS A 18 27.78 9.38 -8.31
CA LYS A 18 27.05 10.47 -8.96
C LYS A 18 25.65 10.02 -9.36
N LEU A 19 24.62 10.63 -8.76
CA LEU A 19 23.23 10.36 -9.11
C LEU A 19 22.90 10.88 -10.52
N ASN A 20 22.11 10.09 -11.26
CA ASN A 20 21.66 10.47 -12.60
C ASN A 20 20.66 11.64 -12.53
N LYS A 21 21.04 12.77 -13.14
CA LYS A 21 20.22 13.99 -13.19
C LYS A 21 18.86 13.78 -13.87
N ALA A 22 18.75 12.87 -14.84
CA ALA A 22 17.48 12.60 -15.55
C ALA A 22 16.43 11.87 -14.66
N ILE A 23 16.83 11.38 -13.47
CA ILE A 23 15.95 10.69 -12.54
C ILE A 23 15.80 11.54 -11.25
N PHE A 24 16.90 11.93 -10.65
CA PHE A 24 16.93 12.60 -9.34
C PHE A 24 16.93 14.13 -9.41
N GLY A 25 17.21 14.70 -10.59
CA GLY A 25 17.30 16.15 -10.80
C GLY A 25 16.06 16.77 -11.45
N ILE A 26 14.97 16.04 -11.59
CA ILE A 26 13.72 16.57 -12.14
C ILE A 26 12.97 17.38 -11.10
N GLU A 27 12.17 18.33 -11.55
CA GLU A 27 11.22 19.03 -10.70
C GLU A 27 10.08 18.08 -10.29
N PRO A 28 9.86 17.88 -8.97
CA PRO A 28 8.83 16.94 -8.51
C PRO A 28 7.41 17.40 -8.85
N ASN A 29 6.56 16.47 -9.26
CA ASN A 29 5.14 16.70 -9.54
C ASN A 29 4.28 16.00 -8.50
N ASP A 30 3.71 16.76 -7.55
CA ASP A 30 2.91 16.26 -6.44
C ASP A 30 1.61 15.62 -6.89
N HIS A 31 0.97 16.20 -7.93
CA HIS A 31 -0.28 15.67 -8.45
C HIS A 31 -0.08 14.27 -9.07
N ALA A 32 1.02 14.06 -9.78
CA ALA A 32 1.34 12.74 -10.32
C ALA A 32 1.55 11.71 -9.20
N ILE A 33 2.26 12.07 -8.12
CA ILE A 33 2.45 11.21 -6.95
C ILE A 33 1.10 10.89 -6.30
N TYR A 34 0.24 11.89 -6.11
CA TYR A 34 -1.11 11.70 -5.55
C TYR A 34 -1.93 10.70 -6.37
N LEU A 35 -1.94 10.83 -7.70
CA LEU A 35 -2.71 9.94 -8.57
C LEU A 35 -2.21 8.49 -8.50
N ASP A 36 -0.90 8.27 -8.45
CA ASP A 36 -0.32 6.92 -8.35
C ASP A 36 -0.62 6.27 -6.99
N VAL A 37 -0.47 7.00 -5.90
CA VAL A 37 -0.82 6.53 -4.55
C VAL A 37 -2.33 6.24 -4.44
N LYS A 38 -3.19 7.13 -4.97
CA LYS A 38 -4.63 6.93 -5.00
C LYS A 38 -5.02 5.66 -5.74
N GLN A 39 -4.43 5.43 -6.91
CA GLN A 39 -4.63 4.20 -7.67
C GLN A 39 -4.21 2.97 -6.87
N TYR A 40 -3.00 2.98 -6.29
CA TYR A 40 -2.49 1.87 -5.50
C TYR A 40 -3.42 1.51 -4.34
N LEU A 41 -3.87 2.50 -3.57
CA LEU A 41 -4.79 2.30 -2.46
C LEU A 41 -6.16 1.79 -2.91
N ALA A 42 -6.69 2.31 -4.03
CA ALA A 42 -7.96 1.88 -4.60
C ALA A 42 -7.90 0.41 -5.08
N ASN A 43 -6.82 0.02 -5.74
CA ASN A 43 -6.64 -1.35 -6.26
C ASN A 43 -6.43 -2.40 -5.14
N ASN A 44 -5.95 -1.98 -3.97
CA ASN A 44 -5.87 -2.85 -2.80
C ASN A 44 -7.22 -3.06 -2.10
N ARG A 45 -8.24 -2.28 -2.45
CA ARG A 45 -9.57 -2.34 -1.83
C ARG A 45 -10.42 -3.39 -2.51
N LYS A 46 -10.77 -4.45 -1.80
CA LYS A 46 -11.56 -5.58 -2.35
C LYS A 46 -13.07 -5.28 -2.49
N GLY A 47 -13.64 -4.38 -1.70
CA GLY A 47 -15.03 -3.94 -1.81
C GLY A 47 -16.08 -5.05 -1.66
N LEU A 48 -15.89 -6.01 -0.74
CA LEU A 48 -16.74 -7.20 -0.55
C LEU A 48 -17.97 -6.94 0.35
N HIS A 49 -18.17 -5.74 0.86
CA HIS A 49 -19.28 -5.41 1.73
C HIS A 49 -20.60 -5.45 0.97
N LYS A 50 -21.61 -6.08 1.58
CA LYS A 50 -22.93 -6.28 1.02
C LYS A 50 -24.00 -6.18 2.10
N SER A 51 -25.09 -5.47 1.82
CA SER A 51 -26.30 -5.49 2.63
C SER A 51 -27.26 -6.55 2.11
N LYS A 52 -28.03 -7.16 3.00
CA LYS A 52 -29.07 -8.13 2.61
C LYS A 52 -30.30 -7.39 2.07
N GLU A 53 -30.71 -7.74 0.86
CA GLU A 53 -31.95 -7.28 0.24
C GLU A 53 -33.14 -8.13 0.71
N ARG A 54 -34.36 -7.65 0.41
CA ARG A 54 -35.58 -8.34 0.89
C ARG A 54 -35.69 -9.80 0.46
N ALA A 55 -35.08 -10.19 -0.65
CA ALA A 55 -35.05 -11.58 -1.11
C ALA A 55 -34.07 -12.44 -0.29
N GLU A 56 -33.03 -11.84 0.26
CA GLU A 56 -31.93 -12.54 0.96
C GLU A 56 -32.15 -12.65 2.47
N ILE A 57 -33.10 -11.90 3.04
CA ILE A 57 -33.42 -11.97 4.46
C ILE A 57 -34.24 -13.23 4.77
N ALA A 58 -33.89 -13.90 5.87
CA ALA A 58 -34.70 -14.99 6.43
C ALA A 58 -36.03 -14.44 6.94
N GLY A 59 -37.11 -15.16 6.72
CA GLY A 59 -38.45 -14.80 7.18
C GLY A 59 -39.54 -15.27 6.21
N SER A 60 -40.77 -15.24 6.66
CA SER A 60 -41.93 -15.64 5.87
C SER A 60 -42.19 -14.70 4.70
N THR A 61 -42.54 -15.26 3.55
CA THR A 61 -43.04 -14.50 2.39
C THR A 61 -44.55 -14.33 2.41
N ARG A 62 -45.24 -14.99 3.38
CA ARG A 62 -46.69 -14.90 3.53
C ARG A 62 -47.13 -13.46 3.75
N LYS A 63 -48.29 -13.12 3.19
CA LYS A 63 -48.93 -11.81 3.43
C LYS A 63 -49.32 -11.70 4.90
N ILE A 64 -48.91 -10.62 5.57
CA ILE A 64 -49.06 -10.38 7.01
C ILE A 64 -50.55 -10.24 7.39
N LYS A 65 -51.30 -9.51 6.55
CA LYS A 65 -52.72 -9.15 6.83
C LYS A 65 -53.58 -9.43 5.63
N LYS A 66 -54.92 -9.66 5.89
CA LYS A 66 -55.94 -9.73 4.85
C LYS A 66 -55.99 -8.43 4.06
N GLN A 67 -56.44 -8.49 2.80
CA GLN A 67 -56.46 -7.31 1.90
C GLN A 67 -57.43 -6.21 2.36
N LYS A 68 -58.56 -6.61 2.98
CA LYS A 68 -59.62 -5.71 3.47
C LYS A 68 -60.06 -6.14 4.87
N GLY A 69 -60.74 -5.26 5.62
CA GLY A 69 -61.31 -5.55 6.93
C GLY A 69 -60.34 -5.49 8.12
N THR A 70 -59.14 -4.94 7.98
CA THR A 70 -58.15 -4.90 9.05
C THR A 70 -58.01 -3.52 9.71
N GLY A 71 -58.68 -2.49 9.19
CA GLY A 71 -58.58 -1.10 9.73
C GLY A 71 -57.21 -0.45 9.65
N THR A 72 -56.25 -1.11 9.02
CA THR A 72 -54.84 -0.64 8.94
C THR A 72 -54.34 -0.62 7.50
N ALA A 73 -53.19 0.02 7.27
CA ALA A 73 -52.54 0.02 5.97
C ALA A 73 -52.29 -1.41 5.45
N ARG A 74 -52.43 -1.58 4.13
CA ARG A 74 -52.19 -2.88 3.47
C ARG A 74 -50.71 -3.27 3.62
N ALA A 75 -50.43 -4.48 4.02
CA ALA A 75 -49.09 -4.99 4.19
C ALA A 75 -48.93 -6.33 3.43
N GLY A 76 -47.76 -6.44 2.78
CA GLY A 76 -47.33 -7.66 2.13
C GLY A 76 -46.48 -8.56 3.05
N SER A 77 -45.29 -8.92 2.61
CA SER A 77 -44.36 -9.72 3.37
C SER A 77 -43.66 -8.91 4.46
N ILE A 78 -43.32 -9.55 5.58
CA ILE A 78 -42.53 -8.99 6.68
C ILE A 78 -41.12 -8.55 6.26
N LYS A 79 -40.62 -9.11 5.16
CA LYS A 79 -39.31 -8.77 4.58
C LYS A 79 -39.25 -7.40 3.90
N ASN A 80 -40.40 -6.67 3.83
CA ASN A 80 -40.46 -5.36 3.20
C ASN A 80 -39.56 -4.38 3.98
N PRO A 81 -38.79 -3.51 3.29
CA PRO A 81 -37.90 -2.51 3.90
C PRO A 81 -38.61 -1.52 4.85
N LEU A 82 -39.93 -1.38 4.76
CA LEU A 82 -40.75 -0.57 5.70
C LEU A 82 -40.82 -1.16 7.12
N PHE A 83 -40.56 -2.45 7.28
CA PHE A 83 -40.63 -3.10 8.58
C PHE A 83 -39.26 -3.17 9.25
N ARG A 84 -39.23 -3.16 10.59
CA ARG A 84 -38.02 -3.47 11.36
C ARG A 84 -37.53 -4.86 11.00
N GLY A 85 -36.22 -4.99 10.70
CA GLY A 85 -35.63 -6.23 10.25
C GLY A 85 -35.93 -6.60 8.79
N GLY A 86 -36.58 -5.72 8.04
CA GLY A 86 -36.78 -5.86 6.59
C GLY A 86 -35.51 -5.64 5.78
N GLY A 87 -35.58 -5.91 4.47
CA GLY A 87 -34.45 -5.78 3.55
C GLY A 87 -33.97 -4.35 3.36
N THR A 88 -32.69 -4.16 3.13
CA THR A 88 -32.10 -2.85 2.83
C THR A 88 -32.33 -2.53 1.34
N ILE A 89 -32.80 -1.32 1.05
CA ILE A 89 -32.86 -0.76 -0.31
C ILE A 89 -31.63 0.17 -0.44
N PHE A 90 -30.99 0.19 -1.60
CA PHE A 90 -29.82 1.03 -1.86
C PHE A 90 -28.63 0.81 -0.90
N GLY A 91 -28.56 -0.36 -0.27
CA GLY A 91 -27.39 -0.73 0.54
C GLY A 91 -26.17 -1.00 -0.32
N PRO A 92 -25.00 -1.09 0.32
CA PRO A 92 -23.76 -1.39 -0.38
C PRO A 92 -23.83 -2.75 -1.07
N ARG A 93 -23.30 -2.81 -2.29
CA ARG A 93 -23.11 -4.04 -3.07
C ARG A 93 -21.62 -4.24 -3.36
N PRO A 94 -21.15 -5.49 -3.44
CA PRO A 94 -19.79 -5.76 -3.85
C PRO A 94 -19.48 -5.11 -5.20
N ARG A 95 -18.37 -4.37 -5.25
CA ARG A 95 -17.92 -3.69 -6.47
C ARG A 95 -16.40 -3.62 -6.52
N SER A 96 -15.84 -3.58 -7.72
CA SER A 96 -14.43 -3.22 -7.90
C SER A 96 -14.22 -1.72 -7.73
N TYR A 97 -13.12 -1.37 -7.09
CA TYR A 97 -12.63 0.00 -6.95
C TYR A 97 -11.41 0.27 -7.85
N ASP A 98 -11.09 -0.65 -8.76
CA ASP A 98 -9.92 -0.57 -9.60
C ASP A 98 -9.88 0.72 -10.42
N GLN A 99 -8.75 1.37 -10.35
CA GLN A 99 -8.46 2.58 -11.10
C GLN A 99 -7.24 2.37 -12.00
N LYS A 100 -7.23 3.00 -13.15
CA LYS A 100 -6.12 2.95 -14.10
C LYS A 100 -5.48 4.31 -14.23
N VAL A 101 -4.15 4.36 -14.15
CA VAL A 101 -3.35 5.57 -14.43
C VAL A 101 -2.39 5.26 -15.57
N ASN A 102 -2.16 6.23 -16.45
CA ASN A 102 -1.30 6.08 -17.62
C ASN A 102 0.14 5.75 -17.22
N LYS A 103 0.80 4.86 -17.98
CA LYS A 103 2.19 4.44 -17.72
C LYS A 103 3.18 5.62 -17.62
N LYS A 104 3.01 6.65 -18.48
CA LYS A 104 3.86 7.85 -18.44
C LYS A 104 3.71 8.63 -17.13
N VAL A 105 2.47 8.76 -16.62
CA VAL A 105 2.20 9.44 -15.33
C VAL A 105 2.80 8.65 -14.16
N LYS A 106 2.67 7.33 -14.16
CA LYS A 106 3.32 6.47 -13.14
C LYS A 106 4.84 6.62 -13.14
N LYS A 107 5.47 6.63 -14.31
CA LYS A 107 6.93 6.86 -14.42
C LYS A 107 7.32 8.24 -13.89
N LEU A 108 6.53 9.29 -14.18
CA LEU A 108 6.76 10.62 -13.66
C LEU A 108 6.60 10.67 -12.14
N ALA A 109 5.56 10.04 -11.60
CA ALA A 109 5.32 9.96 -10.15
C ALA A 109 6.50 9.31 -9.41
N ARG A 110 7.02 8.19 -9.90
CA ARG A 110 8.18 7.51 -9.31
C ARG A 110 9.44 8.36 -9.35
N LYS A 111 9.74 8.97 -10.51
CA LYS A 111 10.87 9.90 -10.63
C LYS A 111 10.73 11.08 -9.67
N SER A 112 9.53 11.67 -9.56
CA SER A 112 9.23 12.77 -8.65
C SER A 112 9.46 12.38 -7.19
N ALA A 113 9.02 11.18 -6.78
CA ALA A 113 9.25 10.67 -5.44
C ALA A 113 10.74 10.48 -5.13
N LEU A 114 11.51 9.94 -6.08
CA LEU A 114 12.96 9.80 -5.94
C LEU A 114 13.68 11.16 -5.89
N ALA A 115 13.24 12.13 -6.70
CA ALA A 115 13.79 13.48 -6.69
C ALA A 115 13.55 14.17 -5.33
N TYR A 116 12.37 14.00 -4.71
CA TYR A 116 12.11 14.48 -3.35
C TYR A 116 13.07 13.88 -2.34
N LYS A 117 13.26 12.54 -2.38
CA LYS A 117 14.19 11.87 -1.47
C LYS A 117 15.62 12.37 -1.63
N ALA A 118 16.04 12.61 -2.88
CA ALA A 118 17.37 13.18 -3.15
C ALA A 118 17.48 14.62 -2.63
N LYS A 119 16.48 15.47 -2.85
CA LYS A 119 16.44 16.86 -2.40
C LYS A 119 16.49 16.97 -0.87
N ASN A 120 15.84 16.06 -0.17
CA ASN A 120 15.79 16.01 1.29
C ASN A 120 16.99 15.30 1.93
N ASN A 121 17.98 14.83 1.14
CA ASN A 121 19.11 14.02 1.62
C ASN A 121 18.70 12.74 2.38
N GLU A 122 17.62 12.09 1.92
CA GLU A 122 17.08 10.87 2.54
C GLU A 122 17.52 9.59 1.79
N ILE A 123 18.52 9.70 0.93
CA ILE A 123 19.13 8.58 0.21
C ILE A 123 20.50 8.29 0.81
N LEU A 124 20.67 7.06 1.27
CA LEU A 124 21.94 6.55 1.78
C LEU A 124 22.43 5.43 0.86
N ILE A 125 23.70 5.42 0.52
CA ILE A 125 24.31 4.39 -0.30
C ILE A 125 25.20 3.55 0.58
N LEU A 126 24.98 2.22 0.56
CA LEU A 126 25.72 1.24 1.31
C LEU A 126 26.63 0.45 0.39
N GLU A 127 27.77 0.00 0.89
CA GLU A 127 28.54 -1.06 0.25
C GLU A 127 27.76 -2.37 0.28
N ASP A 128 28.00 -3.23 -0.72
CA ASP A 128 27.37 -4.55 -0.76
C ASP A 128 27.77 -5.37 0.46
N PHE A 129 26.78 -5.97 1.10
CA PHE A 129 26.99 -6.82 2.25
C PHE A 129 26.15 -8.10 2.19
N LYS A 130 26.63 -9.12 2.84
CA LYS A 130 25.92 -10.41 3.00
C LYS A 130 25.81 -10.74 4.48
N LEU A 131 24.65 -11.22 4.89
CA LEU A 131 24.45 -11.79 6.23
C LEU A 131 24.63 -13.31 6.14
N SER A 132 25.49 -13.86 6.98
CA SER A 132 25.73 -15.32 7.06
C SER A 132 24.51 -16.05 7.61
N ASN A 133 23.85 -15.47 8.63
CA ASN A 133 22.68 -16.04 9.29
C ASN A 133 21.48 -15.07 9.24
N PRO A 134 20.23 -15.55 9.12
CA PRO A 134 19.02 -14.74 9.11
C PRO A 134 18.63 -14.31 10.54
N LYS A 135 19.42 -13.42 11.16
CA LYS A 135 19.14 -12.88 12.50
C LYS A 135 18.65 -11.44 12.44
N THR A 136 17.52 -11.16 13.08
CA THR A 136 16.95 -9.80 13.18
C THR A 136 17.84 -8.85 13.97
N SER A 137 18.57 -9.36 14.99
CA SER A 137 19.50 -8.56 15.79
C SER A 137 20.63 -7.95 14.97
N ASP A 138 21.15 -8.67 13.99
CA ASP A 138 22.27 -8.18 13.18
C ASP A 138 21.79 -7.12 12.18
N TYR A 139 20.61 -7.29 11.61
CA TYR A 139 20.00 -6.27 10.79
C TYR A 139 19.65 -4.99 11.60
N LEU A 140 19.17 -5.13 12.84
CA LEU A 140 18.92 -4.00 13.74
C LEU A 140 20.20 -3.23 14.08
N LYS A 141 21.36 -3.91 14.26
CA LYS A 141 22.64 -3.24 14.47
C LYS A 141 23.00 -2.33 13.28
N ILE A 142 22.70 -2.74 12.05
CA ILE A 142 22.91 -1.93 10.86
C ILE A 142 22.01 -0.67 10.91
N ILE A 143 20.71 -0.84 11.15
CA ILE A 143 19.77 0.30 11.26
C ILE A 143 20.19 1.28 12.35
N LYS A 144 20.65 0.76 13.51
CA LYS A 144 21.17 1.57 14.63
C LYS A 144 22.40 2.37 14.26
N ALA A 145 23.33 1.75 13.54
CA ALA A 145 24.56 2.41 13.10
C ALA A 145 24.28 3.67 12.24
N PHE A 146 23.12 3.70 11.55
CA PHE A 146 22.65 4.86 10.76
C PHE A 146 21.66 5.77 11.51
N GLY A 147 21.30 5.47 12.76
CA GLY A 147 20.33 6.26 13.54
C GLY A 147 18.92 6.24 12.94
N LEU A 148 18.53 5.15 12.27
CA LEU A 148 17.26 5.03 11.54
C LEU A 148 16.19 4.21 12.28
N GLU A 149 16.32 3.96 13.57
CA GLU A 149 15.41 3.10 14.36
C GLU A 149 13.95 3.55 14.32
N SER A 150 13.71 4.85 14.39
CA SER A 150 12.37 5.44 14.39
C SER A 150 11.82 5.72 12.99
N LYS A 151 12.67 5.70 11.96
CA LYS A 151 12.31 6.06 10.59
C LYS A 151 11.87 4.84 9.78
N LYS A 152 10.99 5.06 8.80
CA LYS A 152 10.67 4.03 7.82
C LYS A 152 11.80 3.92 6.80
N THR A 153 12.33 2.71 6.62
CA THR A 153 13.46 2.44 5.72
C THR A 153 13.06 1.46 4.62
N LEU A 154 13.57 1.70 3.42
CA LEU A 154 13.50 0.80 2.30
C LEU A 154 14.93 0.49 1.85
N LEU A 155 15.39 -0.74 2.05
CA LEU A 155 16.65 -1.22 1.54
C LEU A 155 16.43 -1.87 0.18
N VAL A 156 17.13 -1.36 -0.83
CA VAL A 156 17.14 -1.93 -2.18
C VAL A 156 18.49 -2.63 -2.37
N ILE A 157 18.46 -3.89 -2.73
CA ILE A 157 19.63 -4.74 -2.97
C ILE A 157 19.62 -5.21 -4.43
N ASN A 158 20.79 -5.43 -5.01
CA ASN A 158 20.91 -5.90 -6.39
C ASN A 158 20.26 -7.29 -6.56
N GLU A 159 20.73 -8.28 -5.83
CA GLU A 159 20.19 -9.63 -5.84
C GLU A 159 19.38 -9.94 -4.58
N LEU A 160 18.34 -10.78 -4.71
CA LEU A 160 17.53 -11.19 -3.58
C LEU A 160 18.38 -12.06 -2.61
N ASN A 161 18.73 -11.51 -1.47
CA ASN A 161 19.40 -12.26 -0.40
C ASN A 161 18.36 -12.66 0.66
N ASN A 162 18.05 -13.97 0.70
CA ASN A 162 17.05 -14.53 1.62
C ASN A 162 17.39 -14.23 3.10
N ASN A 163 18.67 -14.24 3.48
CA ASN A 163 19.08 -13.98 4.86
C ASN A 163 18.76 -12.53 5.26
N ILE A 164 19.03 -11.56 4.39
CA ILE A 164 18.71 -10.14 4.63
C ILE A 164 17.19 -9.95 4.68
N TYR A 165 16.45 -10.55 3.73
CA TYR A 165 15.00 -10.47 3.70
C TYR A 165 14.34 -11.02 4.97
N LEU A 166 14.72 -12.23 5.40
CA LEU A 166 14.21 -12.86 6.61
C LEU A 166 14.56 -12.07 7.88
N SER A 167 15.78 -11.51 7.94
CA SER A 167 16.24 -10.69 9.06
C SER A 167 15.44 -9.39 9.21
N SER A 168 14.96 -8.82 8.11
CA SER A 168 14.22 -7.53 8.10
C SER A 168 12.71 -7.68 8.27
N ARG A 169 12.13 -8.83 7.89
CA ARG A 169 10.67 -9.02 7.75
C ARG A 169 9.89 -8.75 9.04
N ASN A 170 10.45 -9.06 10.21
CA ASN A 170 9.79 -8.84 11.50
C ASN A 170 9.84 -7.37 11.96
N ILE A 171 10.63 -6.51 11.32
CA ILE A 171 10.79 -5.11 11.72
C ILE A 171 9.73 -4.27 11.03
N LYS A 172 8.80 -3.69 11.80
CA LYS A 172 7.63 -2.96 11.30
C LYS A 172 7.95 -1.81 10.33
N ASN A 173 9.04 -1.10 10.58
CA ASN A 173 9.41 0.11 9.83
C ASN A 173 10.46 -0.14 8.74
N SER A 174 10.83 -1.39 8.48
CA SER A 174 11.83 -1.74 7.48
C SER A 174 11.26 -2.65 6.41
N LYS A 175 11.61 -2.37 5.16
CA LYS A 175 11.32 -3.24 4.03
C LYS A 175 12.60 -3.43 3.21
N VAL A 176 12.79 -4.66 2.72
CA VAL A 176 13.87 -5.01 1.80
C VAL A 176 13.25 -5.43 0.47
N ARG A 177 13.81 -4.96 -0.63
CA ARG A 177 13.41 -5.31 -1.99
C ARG A 177 14.65 -5.54 -2.85
N SER A 178 14.57 -6.46 -3.80
CA SER A 178 15.54 -6.55 -4.88
C SER A 178 15.21 -5.53 -5.96
N GLU A 179 16.17 -5.22 -6.79
CA GLU A 179 15.97 -4.30 -7.91
C GLU A 179 14.93 -4.85 -8.91
N GLU A 180 14.84 -6.17 -9.12
CA GLU A 180 13.82 -6.81 -9.97
C GLU A 180 12.40 -6.57 -9.45
N HIS A 181 12.18 -6.70 -8.14
CA HIS A 181 10.85 -6.46 -7.54
C HIS A 181 10.43 -4.99 -7.51
N THR A 182 11.34 -4.04 -7.68
CA THR A 182 10.97 -2.64 -7.87
C THR A 182 10.40 -2.38 -9.27
N SER A 183 10.72 -3.23 -10.24
CA SER A 183 10.17 -3.16 -11.61
C SER A 183 8.76 -3.78 -11.73
N GLU A 184 8.40 -4.73 -10.88
CA GLU A 184 7.07 -5.38 -10.85
C GLU A 184 5.94 -4.50 -10.26
N LEU A 185 6.27 -3.34 -9.73
CA LEU A 185 5.27 -2.31 -9.39
C LEU A 185 4.80 -1.54 -10.65
N GLN A 186 4.84 -2.20 -11.81
CA GLN A 186 4.33 -1.66 -13.08
C GLN A 186 2.83 -1.90 -13.26
#